data_4d0ba49742658bed89d4572b0157b6a2
#
_entry.id   4d0ba49742658bed89d4572b0157b6a2
#
_cell.length_a   1.000
_cell.length_b   1.000
_cell.length_c   1.000
_cell.angle_alpha   90.00
_cell.angle_beta   90.00
_cell.angle_gamma   90.00
#
_symmetry.space_group_name_H-M   'P 1'
#
loop_
_entity.id
_entity.type
_entity.pdbx_description
1 polymer ?
#
loop_
_entity_poly.entity_id
_entity_poly.type
_entity_poly.pdbx_seq_one_letter_code
_entity_poly.pdbx_strand_id
1 'polypeptide(L)'
;MTAPVWPTDPRQPDVAEVERFLVAAARDGAVALPDLIAVDLCALGGAFQAVFDEPVWRAWVNLPDDYRDELAGDSFRGLVGRRLMDPPQPEPEAGGQSVARVAPPLALIMMTRSRPAFVVQCTLDGEVRGAPRMFGIAQDGVGVRAVLVERASNERVGLGVREHVTLSPAEDRARADDLHQLYKYLLLSPARAVAVLASWLCADQPAGTRSLDVYRHRDAEQLTRATLTADRQPDGSCGFSRDGAWLGTGTEHDVADELTHLVLLETTP
;
A
#
# COMPACT_ATOMS: atom_id res chain seq x y z
N MET A 1 -8.71 -13.65 17.64
CA MET A 1 -9.10 -12.28 17.19
C MET A 1 -9.93 -12.42 15.91
N THR A 2 -11.21 -12.06 15.97
CA THR A 2 -12.06 -11.97 14.77
C THR A 2 -11.63 -10.74 14.00
N ALA A 3 -11.34 -10.89 12.71
CA ALA A 3 -11.05 -9.76 11.83
C ALA A 3 -12.19 -8.73 11.92
N PRO A 4 -11.89 -7.42 11.93
CA PRO A 4 -12.91 -6.40 11.94
C PRO A 4 -13.84 -6.59 10.73
N VAL A 5 -15.13 -6.73 10.98
CA VAL A 5 -16.15 -6.78 9.94
C VAL A 5 -16.33 -5.34 9.45
N TRP A 6 -15.83 -5.05 8.27
CA TRP A 6 -16.05 -3.76 7.62
C TRP A 6 -17.52 -3.63 7.27
N PRO A 7 -18.16 -2.50 7.57
CA PRO A 7 -19.54 -2.30 7.21
C PRO A 7 -19.70 -2.32 5.69
N THR A 8 -20.43 -3.32 5.20
CA THR A 8 -20.74 -3.51 3.78
C THR A 8 -22.10 -2.90 3.39
N ASP A 9 -22.66 -2.05 4.25
CA ASP A 9 -23.96 -1.43 3.97
C ASP A 9 -23.78 -0.31 2.91
N PRO A 10 -24.31 -0.49 1.68
CA PRO A 10 -24.22 0.50 0.61
C PRO A 10 -24.97 1.81 0.92
N ARG A 11 -25.74 1.89 1.99
CA ARG A 11 -26.43 3.09 2.46
C ARG A 11 -25.58 3.99 3.34
N GLN A 12 -24.33 3.63 3.60
CA GLN A 12 -23.45 4.48 4.39
C GLN A 12 -22.96 5.68 3.56
N PRO A 13 -22.99 6.90 4.12
CA PRO A 13 -22.56 8.14 3.42
C PRO A 13 -21.11 8.09 2.94
N ASP A 14 -20.32 7.18 3.52
CA ASP A 14 -18.91 6.98 3.24
C ASP A 14 -18.60 6.54 1.80
N VAL A 15 -19.53 5.79 1.16
CA VAL A 15 -19.35 5.34 -0.24
C VAL A 15 -19.34 6.54 -1.20
N ALA A 16 -20.22 7.52 -0.99
CA ALA A 16 -20.26 8.71 -1.81
C ALA A 16 -19.03 9.60 -1.63
N GLU A 17 -18.42 9.57 -0.45
CA GLU A 17 -17.17 10.30 -0.19
C GLU A 17 -15.97 9.58 -0.78
N VAL A 18 -15.87 8.26 -0.69
CA VAL A 18 -14.85 7.46 -1.40
C VAL A 18 -14.93 7.75 -2.90
N GLU A 19 -16.14 7.78 -3.45
CA GLU A 19 -16.37 8.11 -4.86
C GLU A 19 -15.83 9.49 -5.23
N ARG A 20 -16.01 10.50 -4.37
CA ARG A 20 -15.45 11.85 -4.58
C ARG A 20 -13.92 11.86 -4.68
N PHE A 21 -13.21 11.04 -3.88
CA PHE A 21 -11.75 10.90 -4.00
C PHE A 21 -11.35 10.31 -5.35
N LEU A 22 -12.05 9.27 -5.81
CA LEU A 22 -11.79 8.64 -7.10
C LEU A 22 -12.03 9.61 -8.27
N VAL A 23 -13.11 10.36 -8.22
CA VAL A 23 -13.43 11.40 -9.23
C VAL A 23 -12.38 12.52 -9.20
N ALA A 24 -11.97 12.97 -8.01
CA ALA A 24 -10.93 13.99 -7.88
C ALA A 24 -9.59 13.50 -8.44
N ALA A 25 -9.19 12.26 -8.17
CA ALA A 25 -7.96 11.68 -8.72
C ALA A 25 -8.01 11.60 -10.26
N ALA A 26 -9.16 11.23 -10.82
CA ALA A 26 -9.35 11.17 -12.28
C ALA A 26 -9.25 12.57 -12.91
N ARG A 27 -9.81 13.60 -12.26
CA ARG A 27 -9.83 14.98 -12.76
C ARG A 27 -8.48 15.68 -12.59
N ASP A 28 -7.88 15.59 -11.40
CA ASP A 28 -6.72 16.39 -10.99
C ASP A 28 -5.40 15.60 -11.14
N GLY A 29 -5.49 14.31 -11.49
CA GLY A 29 -4.37 13.40 -11.67
C GLY A 29 -3.80 12.82 -10.38
N ALA A 30 -3.97 13.51 -9.23
CA ALA A 30 -3.48 13.05 -7.94
C ALA A 30 -4.28 13.64 -6.77
N VAL A 31 -4.49 12.86 -5.72
CA VAL A 31 -5.08 13.29 -4.44
C VAL A 31 -4.23 12.74 -3.29
N ALA A 32 -3.79 13.59 -2.37
CA ALA A 32 -3.12 13.15 -1.15
C ALA A 32 -4.13 12.54 -0.18
N LEU A 33 -3.76 11.41 0.41
CA LEU A 33 -4.50 10.73 1.47
C LEU A 33 -3.72 10.82 2.79
N PRO A 34 -4.36 10.50 3.92
CA PRO A 34 -3.69 10.54 5.23
C PRO A 34 -2.49 9.62 5.31
N ASP A 35 -1.44 10.08 5.98
CA ASP A 35 -0.31 9.24 6.35
C ASP A 35 -0.72 8.25 7.45
N LEU A 36 -0.19 7.03 7.39
CA LEU A 36 -0.38 6.01 8.42
C LEU A 36 0.97 5.48 8.89
N ILE A 37 1.05 5.09 10.15
CA ILE A 37 2.21 4.32 10.64
C ILE A 37 1.94 2.82 10.51
N ALA A 38 2.99 2.03 10.47
CA ALA A 38 2.87 0.57 10.32
C ALA A 38 1.97 -0.06 11.39
N VAL A 39 2.04 0.44 12.65
CA VAL A 39 1.15 0.01 13.74
C VAL A 39 -0.32 0.26 13.41
N ASP A 40 -0.67 1.40 12.78
CA ASP A 40 -2.06 1.66 12.38
C ASP A 40 -2.58 0.57 11.44
N LEU A 41 -1.76 0.17 10.45
CA LEU A 41 -2.11 -0.89 9.51
C LEU A 41 -2.28 -2.24 10.20
N CYS A 42 -1.38 -2.58 11.14
CA CYS A 42 -1.45 -3.82 11.90
C CYS A 42 -2.69 -3.86 12.80
N ALA A 43 -2.95 -2.77 13.54
CA ALA A 43 -4.09 -2.65 14.44
C ALA A 43 -5.43 -2.71 13.69
N LEU A 44 -5.48 -2.17 12.47
CA LEU A 44 -6.65 -2.23 11.59
C LEU A 44 -6.81 -3.57 10.86
N GLY A 45 -5.99 -4.57 11.14
CA GLY A 45 -6.11 -5.89 10.55
C GLY A 45 -5.30 -6.08 9.27
N GLY A 46 -4.09 -5.54 9.22
CA GLY A 46 -3.17 -5.61 8.07
C GLY A 46 -2.69 -7.00 7.65
N ALA A 47 -3.19 -8.07 8.31
CA ALA A 47 -2.80 -9.46 8.05
C ALA A 47 -2.99 -9.94 6.60
N PHE A 48 -3.98 -9.40 5.91
CA PHE A 48 -4.27 -9.72 4.51
C PHE A 48 -3.19 -9.21 3.53
N GLN A 49 -2.27 -8.41 4.02
CA GLN A 49 -1.14 -7.88 3.25
C GLN A 49 0.21 -8.50 3.64
N ALA A 50 0.21 -9.57 4.42
CA ALA A 50 1.43 -10.20 4.96
C ALA A 50 2.46 -10.55 3.87
N VAL A 51 2.03 -10.90 2.66
CA VAL A 51 2.93 -11.20 1.54
C VAL A 51 3.79 -10.01 1.15
N PHE A 52 3.25 -8.78 1.26
CA PHE A 52 3.92 -7.55 0.84
C PHE A 52 4.49 -6.74 2.00
N ASP A 53 3.96 -6.95 3.21
CA ASP A 53 4.37 -6.27 4.44
C ASP A 53 4.99 -7.26 5.45
N GLU A 54 5.59 -8.33 4.96
CA GLU A 54 6.08 -9.43 5.79
C GLU A 54 6.96 -8.97 6.96
N PRO A 55 7.95 -8.07 6.80
CA PRO A 55 8.76 -7.61 7.93
C PRO A 55 7.92 -6.92 9.01
N VAL A 56 7.02 -6.03 8.63
CA VAL A 56 6.12 -5.30 9.54
C VAL A 56 5.18 -6.28 10.26
N TRP A 57 4.54 -7.18 9.49
CA TRP A 57 3.62 -8.15 10.05
C TRP A 57 4.34 -9.15 10.98
N ARG A 58 5.53 -9.60 10.60
CA ARG A 58 6.35 -10.48 11.43
C ARG A 58 6.77 -9.79 12.73
N ALA A 59 7.13 -8.51 12.68
CA ALA A 59 7.41 -7.73 13.87
C ALA A 59 6.17 -7.66 14.79
N TRP A 60 5.00 -7.36 14.22
CA TRP A 60 3.74 -7.25 14.95
C TRP A 60 3.32 -8.56 15.65
N VAL A 61 3.31 -9.69 14.94
CA VAL A 61 2.85 -10.98 15.51
C VAL A 61 3.81 -11.57 16.55
N ASN A 62 5.07 -11.13 16.53
CA ASN A 62 6.08 -11.56 17.51
C ASN A 62 6.09 -10.70 18.78
N LEU A 63 5.28 -9.64 18.85
CA LEU A 63 5.12 -8.87 20.10
C LEU A 63 4.32 -9.70 21.12
N PRO A 64 4.62 -9.56 22.44
CA PRO A 64 3.76 -10.06 23.50
C PRO A 64 2.32 -9.51 23.34
N ASP A 65 1.31 -10.32 23.68
CA ASP A 65 -0.10 -9.99 23.46
C ASP A 65 -0.51 -8.69 24.18
N ASP A 66 -0.11 -8.53 25.45
CA ASP A 66 -0.39 -7.34 26.24
C ASP A 66 0.21 -6.06 25.65
N TYR A 67 1.44 -6.17 25.12
CA TYR A 67 2.10 -5.05 24.48
C TYR A 67 1.47 -4.72 23.12
N ARG A 68 1.09 -5.75 22.36
CA ARG A 68 0.35 -5.56 21.10
C ARG A 68 -1.00 -4.90 21.31
N ASP A 69 -1.72 -5.27 22.37
CA ASP A 69 -2.99 -4.67 22.74
C ASP A 69 -2.83 -3.20 23.17
N GLU A 70 -1.76 -2.87 23.90
CA GLU A 70 -1.43 -1.48 24.24
C GLU A 70 -1.13 -0.64 23.00
N LEU A 71 -0.28 -1.12 22.10
CA LEU A 71 0.04 -0.44 20.84
C LEU A 71 -1.19 -0.27 19.94
N ALA A 72 -2.06 -1.30 19.85
CA ALA A 72 -3.30 -1.20 19.11
C ALA A 72 -4.22 -0.12 19.72
N GLY A 73 -4.32 -0.07 21.04
CA GLY A 73 -5.09 0.95 21.75
C GLY A 73 -4.55 2.37 21.52
N ASP A 74 -3.23 2.54 21.50
CA ASP A 74 -2.59 3.83 21.19
C ASP A 74 -2.83 4.25 19.73
N SER A 75 -2.71 3.31 18.79
CA SER A 75 -3.02 3.53 17.39
C SER A 75 -4.48 3.98 17.21
N PHE A 76 -5.45 3.27 17.80
CA PHE A 76 -6.86 3.67 17.72
C PHE A 76 -7.10 5.07 18.31
N ARG A 77 -6.49 5.41 19.45
CA ARG A 77 -6.57 6.77 20.00
C ARG A 77 -5.97 7.81 19.04
N GLY A 78 -4.85 7.49 18.41
CA GLY A 78 -4.21 8.33 17.40
C GLY A 78 -5.08 8.52 16.15
N LEU A 79 -5.71 7.46 15.64
CA LEU A 79 -6.63 7.53 14.50
C LEU A 79 -7.87 8.39 14.81
N VAL A 80 -8.45 8.24 16.02
CA VAL A 80 -9.56 9.09 16.50
C VAL A 80 -9.11 10.54 16.62
N GLY A 81 -7.95 10.80 17.23
CA GLY A 81 -7.40 12.14 17.36
C GLY A 81 -7.16 12.86 16.01
N ARG A 82 -6.79 12.10 14.98
CA ARG A 82 -6.63 12.59 13.60
C ARG A 82 -7.94 12.63 12.80
N ARG A 83 -9.06 12.26 13.40
CA ARG A 83 -10.39 12.17 12.76
C ARG A 83 -10.44 11.18 11.59
N LEU A 84 -9.63 10.14 11.64
CA LEU A 84 -9.62 9.05 10.68
C LEU A 84 -10.56 7.91 11.10
N MET A 85 -11.02 7.96 12.34
CA MET A 85 -11.96 7.01 12.93
C MET A 85 -12.81 7.73 13.98
N ASP A 86 -14.07 7.36 14.09
CA ASP A 86 -14.91 7.80 15.19
C ASP A 86 -14.60 6.98 16.47
N PRO A 87 -14.81 7.56 17.64
CA PRO A 87 -14.74 6.80 18.88
C PRO A 87 -15.68 5.57 18.82
N PRO A 88 -15.25 4.40 19.32
CA PRO A 88 -16.09 3.21 19.36
C PRO A 88 -17.40 3.51 20.11
N GLN A 89 -18.53 3.21 19.49
CA GLN A 89 -19.85 3.34 20.11
C GLN A 89 -20.45 1.95 20.30
N PRO A 90 -21.12 1.68 21.44
CA PRO A 90 -21.84 0.46 21.62
C PRO A 90 -23.03 0.43 20.67
N GLU A 91 -23.11 -0.57 19.81
CA GLU A 91 -24.22 -0.76 18.89
C GLU A 91 -25.20 -1.77 19.51
N PRO A 92 -26.42 -1.34 19.87
CA PRO A 92 -27.39 -2.20 20.55
C PRO A 92 -27.77 -3.43 19.74
N GLU A 93 -27.76 -3.33 18.41
CA GLU A 93 -28.14 -4.37 17.48
C GLU A 93 -27.04 -5.42 17.24
N ALA A 94 -25.79 -5.08 17.54
CA ALA A 94 -24.62 -5.96 17.34
C ALA A 94 -24.27 -6.83 18.56
N GLY A 95 -25.22 -7.07 19.47
CA GLY A 95 -25.00 -7.92 20.65
C GLY A 95 -23.99 -7.36 21.63
N GLY A 96 -23.84 -6.02 21.70
CA GLY A 96 -22.91 -5.33 22.60
C GLY A 96 -21.48 -5.19 22.07
N GLN A 97 -21.24 -5.54 20.80
CA GLN A 97 -19.95 -5.24 20.15
C GLN A 97 -19.84 -3.74 19.87
N SER A 98 -18.67 -3.18 20.14
CA SER A 98 -18.38 -1.79 19.78
C SER A 98 -18.00 -1.71 18.30
N VAL A 99 -18.70 -0.86 17.55
CA VAL A 99 -18.40 -0.57 16.14
C VAL A 99 -17.76 0.81 16.05
N ALA A 100 -16.62 0.88 15.41
CA ALA A 100 -15.98 2.14 15.08
C ALA A 100 -16.19 2.46 13.60
N ARG A 101 -16.68 3.66 13.30
CA ARG A 101 -16.78 4.16 11.93
C ARG A 101 -15.44 4.68 11.48
N VAL A 102 -15.07 4.31 10.27
CA VAL A 102 -13.80 4.70 9.65
C VAL A 102 -14.06 5.81 8.65
N ALA A 103 -13.24 6.88 8.70
CA ALA A 103 -13.35 7.98 7.75
C ALA A 103 -13.07 7.50 6.32
N PRO A 104 -13.72 8.08 5.29
CA PRO A 104 -13.63 7.65 3.90
C PRO A 104 -12.20 7.51 3.34
N PRO A 105 -11.25 8.43 3.62
CA PRO A 105 -9.89 8.27 3.10
C PRO A 105 -9.16 7.07 3.72
N LEU A 106 -9.39 6.78 5.00
CA LEU A 106 -8.82 5.58 5.64
C LEU A 106 -9.49 4.31 5.12
N ALA A 107 -10.83 4.33 4.96
CA ALA A 107 -11.58 3.23 4.36
C ALA A 107 -11.05 2.91 2.96
N LEU A 108 -10.82 3.93 2.12
CA LEU A 108 -10.26 3.76 0.78
C LEU A 108 -8.89 3.09 0.80
N ILE A 109 -7.97 3.53 1.67
CA ILE A 109 -6.65 2.89 1.82
C ILE A 109 -6.82 1.42 2.20
N MET A 110 -7.62 1.13 3.23
CA MET A 110 -7.77 -0.24 3.75
C MET A 110 -8.46 -1.18 2.75
N MET A 111 -9.53 -0.72 2.10
CA MET A 111 -10.23 -1.49 1.07
C MET A 111 -9.32 -1.80 -0.11
N THR A 112 -8.58 -0.80 -0.60
CA THR A 112 -7.67 -0.98 -1.74
C THR A 112 -6.54 -1.94 -1.41
N ARG A 113 -5.96 -1.84 -0.21
CA ARG A 113 -4.92 -2.79 0.25
C ARG A 113 -5.45 -4.20 0.44
N SER A 114 -6.72 -4.36 0.84
CA SER A 114 -7.29 -5.68 1.09
C SER A 114 -7.70 -6.43 -0.18
N ARG A 115 -8.09 -5.72 -1.22
CA ARG A 115 -8.59 -6.33 -2.47
C ARG A 115 -8.14 -5.51 -3.69
N PRO A 116 -6.84 -5.42 -3.93
CA PRO A 116 -6.33 -4.70 -5.08
C PRO A 116 -6.61 -5.49 -6.36
N ALA A 117 -6.86 -4.80 -7.46
CA ALA A 117 -6.92 -5.40 -8.79
C ALA A 117 -5.55 -5.94 -9.23
N PHE A 118 -4.51 -5.24 -8.81
CA PHE A 118 -3.11 -5.65 -8.94
C PHE A 118 -2.28 -4.99 -7.85
N VAL A 119 -1.10 -5.55 -7.60
CA VAL A 119 -0.06 -4.90 -6.78
C VAL A 119 1.20 -4.76 -7.61
N VAL A 120 1.79 -3.56 -7.61
CA VAL A 120 3.14 -3.35 -8.14
C VAL A 120 4.09 -3.17 -6.96
N GLN A 121 5.07 -4.03 -6.87
CA GLN A 121 6.18 -3.93 -5.93
C GLN A 121 7.43 -3.46 -6.64
N CYS A 122 7.90 -2.26 -6.32
CA CYS A 122 9.17 -1.77 -6.85
C CYS A 122 10.33 -2.23 -5.96
N THR A 123 11.48 -2.51 -6.57
CA THR A 123 12.72 -2.85 -5.86
C THR A 123 13.92 -2.12 -6.47
N LEU A 124 14.85 -1.76 -5.63
CA LEU A 124 16.18 -1.26 -6.01
C LEU A 124 17.21 -2.26 -5.49
N ASP A 125 18.00 -2.87 -6.40
CA ASP A 125 18.95 -3.95 -6.08
C ASP A 125 18.32 -5.12 -5.30
N GLY A 126 17.05 -5.43 -5.61
CA GLY A 126 16.28 -6.46 -4.95
C GLY A 126 15.67 -6.05 -3.61
N GLU A 127 15.94 -4.84 -3.12
CA GLU A 127 15.38 -4.32 -1.87
C GLU A 127 14.13 -3.46 -2.11
N VAL A 128 13.08 -3.69 -1.32
CA VAL A 128 11.83 -2.90 -1.34
C VAL A 128 11.92 -1.60 -0.55
N ARG A 129 12.94 -1.44 0.28
CA ARG A 129 13.06 -0.31 1.20
C ARG A 129 13.18 1.01 0.44
N GLY A 130 12.28 1.94 0.71
CA GLY A 130 12.24 3.26 0.07
C GLY A 130 11.66 3.29 -1.35
N ALA A 131 11.36 2.12 -1.94
CA ALA A 131 10.71 2.03 -3.23
C ALA A 131 9.18 2.20 -3.10
N PRO A 132 8.49 2.76 -4.11
CA PRO A 132 7.04 2.86 -4.10
C PRO A 132 6.38 1.49 -4.27
N ARG A 133 5.20 1.34 -3.64
CA ARG A 133 4.30 0.23 -3.86
C ARG A 133 2.98 0.76 -4.36
N MET A 134 2.34 0.07 -5.29
CA MET A 134 1.09 0.52 -5.88
C MET A 134 0.03 -0.56 -5.84
N PHE A 135 -1.21 -0.15 -5.61
CA PHE A 135 -2.38 -1.01 -5.53
C PHE A 135 -3.43 -0.50 -6.52
N GLY A 136 -3.82 -1.32 -7.46
CA GLY A 136 -4.86 -0.98 -8.44
C GLY A 136 -6.26 -1.05 -7.86
N ILE A 137 -7.09 -0.08 -8.20
CA ILE A 137 -8.52 -0.05 -7.89
C ILE A 137 -9.27 -0.40 -9.15
N ALA A 138 -9.97 -1.54 -9.15
CA ALA A 138 -10.76 -1.99 -10.29
C ALA A 138 -11.96 -1.07 -10.54
N GLN A 139 -12.35 -0.97 -11.79
CA GLN A 139 -13.65 -0.47 -12.20
C GLN A 139 -14.48 -1.65 -12.68
N ASP A 140 -15.75 -1.72 -12.30
CA ASP A 140 -16.64 -2.81 -12.67
C ASP A 140 -16.60 -3.09 -14.18
N GLY A 141 -16.00 -4.23 -14.55
CA GLY A 141 -15.92 -4.75 -15.92
C GLY A 141 -15.00 -4.04 -16.91
N VAL A 142 -14.30 -2.94 -16.53
CA VAL A 142 -13.55 -2.12 -17.53
C VAL A 142 -12.23 -1.55 -16.95
N GLY A 143 -11.33 -2.41 -16.53
CA GLY A 143 -9.97 -1.95 -16.28
C GLY A 143 -9.73 -1.30 -14.90
N VAL A 144 -8.77 -0.39 -14.82
CA VAL A 144 -8.29 0.25 -13.60
C VAL A 144 -8.82 1.68 -13.50
N ARG A 145 -9.50 1.99 -12.40
CA ARG A 145 -10.10 3.31 -12.16
C ARG A 145 -9.13 4.30 -11.54
N ALA A 146 -8.34 3.83 -10.59
CA ALA A 146 -7.35 4.61 -9.88
C ALA A 146 -6.25 3.69 -9.34
N VAL A 147 -5.14 4.28 -8.92
CA VAL A 147 -4.02 3.56 -8.31
C VAL A 147 -3.66 4.24 -6.99
N LEU A 148 -3.69 3.48 -5.91
CA LEU A 148 -3.18 3.89 -4.62
C LEU A 148 -1.67 3.68 -4.61
N VAL A 149 -0.90 4.74 -4.40
CA VAL A 149 0.55 4.69 -4.23
C VAL A 149 0.88 4.79 -2.76
N GLU A 150 1.68 3.87 -2.28
CA GLU A 150 2.22 3.84 -0.93
C GLU A 150 3.74 4.03 -0.99
N ARG A 151 4.25 4.93 -0.18
CA ARG A 151 5.69 5.17 -0.01
C ARG A 151 6.06 5.13 1.46
N ALA A 152 7.02 4.27 1.80
CA ALA A 152 7.68 4.35 3.09
C ALA A 152 8.46 5.68 3.17
N SER A 153 8.21 6.47 4.19
CA SER A 153 8.95 7.70 4.47
C SER A 153 10.21 7.37 5.27
N ASN A 154 11.28 8.16 5.06
CA ASN A 154 12.44 8.08 5.94
C ASN A 154 12.17 8.70 7.34
N GLU A 155 11.04 9.39 7.49
CA GLU A 155 10.59 9.89 8.78
C GLU A 155 10.04 8.73 9.61
N ARG A 156 10.48 8.62 10.85
CA ARG A 156 9.97 7.67 11.84
C ARG A 156 9.16 8.42 12.86
N VAL A 157 7.97 7.92 13.14
CA VAL A 157 7.13 8.46 14.21
C VAL A 157 7.55 7.78 15.51
N GLY A 158 8.01 8.56 16.48
CA GLY A 158 8.25 8.05 17.82
C GLY A 158 6.92 7.60 18.43
N LEU A 159 6.71 6.31 18.51
CA LEU A 159 5.69 5.77 19.42
C LEU A 159 6.23 6.01 20.83
N GLY A 160 5.43 6.58 21.70
CA GLY A 160 5.80 6.79 23.09
C GLY A 160 5.93 5.45 23.83
N VAL A 161 6.96 4.67 23.47
CA VAL A 161 7.26 3.40 24.11
C VAL A 161 7.70 3.71 25.52
N ARG A 162 6.90 3.31 26.51
CA ARG A 162 7.33 3.31 27.90
C ARG A 162 8.54 2.38 28.00
N GLU A 163 9.63 2.88 28.62
CA GLU A 163 10.94 2.22 28.79
C GLU A 163 10.91 0.85 29.51
N HIS A 164 9.75 0.27 29.76
CA HIS A 164 9.57 -0.92 30.58
C HIS A 164 9.46 -2.23 29.81
N VAL A 165 9.45 -2.20 28.48
CA VAL A 165 9.54 -3.46 27.71
C VAL A 165 11.00 -3.77 27.50
N THR A 166 11.51 -4.73 28.26
CA THR A 166 12.82 -5.35 28.03
C THR A 166 12.72 -6.15 26.73
N LEU A 167 12.76 -5.44 25.61
CA LEU A 167 13.01 -6.08 24.32
C LEU A 167 14.44 -6.57 24.38
N SER A 168 14.62 -7.87 24.24
CA SER A 168 15.92 -8.51 24.17
C SER A 168 16.69 -8.09 22.89
N PRO A 169 17.91 -8.56 22.62
CA PRO A 169 19.01 -7.80 22.00
C PRO A 169 18.74 -7.28 20.57
N ALA A 170 19.74 -6.66 19.97
CA ALA A 170 19.76 -5.89 18.70
C ALA A 170 18.79 -6.31 17.56
N GLU A 171 18.42 -7.59 17.46
CA GLU A 171 17.44 -8.07 16.46
C GLU A 171 16.01 -7.63 16.74
N ASP A 172 15.61 -7.53 18.00
CA ASP A 172 14.26 -7.11 18.39
C ASP A 172 14.08 -5.59 18.25
N ARG A 173 15.18 -4.81 18.39
CA ARG A 173 15.16 -3.37 18.12
C ARG A 173 14.97 -3.05 16.65
N ALA A 174 15.63 -3.79 15.76
CA ALA A 174 15.44 -3.60 14.32
C ALA A 174 14.00 -3.95 13.88
N ARG A 175 13.38 -4.95 14.51
CA ARG A 175 12.00 -5.35 14.27
C ARG A 175 10.98 -4.32 14.79
N ALA A 176 11.23 -3.76 15.98
CA ALA A 176 10.41 -2.68 16.52
C ALA A 176 10.47 -1.43 15.62
N ASP A 177 11.61 -1.16 15.00
CA ASP A 177 11.78 -0.05 14.07
C ASP A 177 10.87 -0.12 12.84
N ASP A 178 10.52 -1.33 12.36
CA ASP A 178 9.61 -1.50 11.22
C ASP A 178 8.17 -1.09 11.58
N LEU A 179 7.76 -1.21 12.83
CA LEU A 179 6.45 -0.79 13.31
C LEU A 179 6.29 0.74 13.40
N HIS A 180 7.40 1.47 13.46
CA HIS A 180 7.44 2.94 13.47
C HIS A 180 7.50 3.55 12.07
N GLN A 181 7.51 2.72 11.02
CA GLN A 181 7.56 3.17 9.65
C GLN A 181 6.33 4.03 9.31
N LEU A 182 6.57 5.23 8.81
CA LEU A 182 5.52 6.10 8.28
C LEU A 182 5.31 5.79 6.80
N TYR A 183 4.06 5.59 6.41
CA TYR A 183 3.61 5.43 5.03
C TYR A 183 2.84 6.66 4.58
N LYS A 184 3.24 7.21 3.43
CA LYS A 184 2.55 8.30 2.74
C LYS A 184 1.74 7.73 1.59
N TYR A 185 0.51 8.21 1.43
CA TYR A 185 -0.42 7.71 0.43
C TYR A 185 -0.82 8.79 -0.57
N LEU A 186 -0.82 8.40 -1.84
CA LEU A 186 -1.36 9.21 -2.95
C LEU A 186 -2.32 8.34 -3.76
N LEU A 187 -3.48 8.89 -4.08
CA LEU A 187 -4.39 8.31 -5.05
C LEU A 187 -4.12 8.96 -6.40
N LEU A 188 -3.76 8.17 -7.40
CA LEU A 188 -3.40 8.65 -8.74
C LEU A 188 -4.41 8.19 -9.80
N SER A 189 -4.55 8.97 -10.86
CA SER A 189 -5.14 8.45 -12.10
C SER A 189 -4.23 7.36 -12.70
N PRO A 190 -4.78 6.40 -13.47
CA PRO A 190 -3.99 5.32 -14.08
C PRO A 190 -2.82 5.84 -14.93
N ALA A 191 -3.05 6.84 -15.77
CA ALA A 191 -2.01 7.44 -16.60
C ALA A 191 -0.89 8.08 -15.75
N ARG A 192 -1.24 8.75 -14.65
CA ARG A 192 -0.26 9.34 -13.76
C ARG A 192 0.56 8.28 -13.02
N ALA A 193 -0.08 7.18 -12.62
CA ALA A 193 0.61 6.06 -11.97
C ALA A 193 1.65 5.42 -12.90
N VAL A 194 1.30 5.18 -14.16
CA VAL A 194 2.24 4.68 -15.19
C VAL A 194 3.42 5.64 -15.36
N ALA A 195 3.17 6.95 -15.49
CA ALA A 195 4.23 7.94 -15.60
C ALA A 195 5.18 7.93 -14.38
N VAL A 196 4.64 7.81 -13.17
CA VAL A 196 5.45 7.70 -11.94
C VAL A 196 6.30 6.43 -11.93
N LEU A 197 5.77 5.30 -12.39
CA LEU A 197 6.53 4.04 -12.49
C LEU A 197 7.62 4.12 -13.55
N ALA A 198 7.34 4.65 -14.74
CA ALA A 198 8.32 4.81 -15.81
C ALA A 198 9.45 5.73 -15.37
N SER A 199 9.12 6.88 -14.79
CA SER A 199 10.10 7.80 -14.24
C SER A 199 10.93 7.18 -13.13
N TRP A 200 10.32 6.35 -12.26
CA TRP A 200 11.04 5.64 -11.22
C TRP A 200 12.00 4.60 -11.79
N LEU A 201 11.58 3.81 -12.78
CA LEU A 201 12.43 2.80 -13.45
C LEU A 201 13.61 3.44 -14.17
N CYS A 202 13.38 4.56 -14.88
CA CYS A 202 14.38 5.24 -15.71
C CYS A 202 15.20 6.29 -14.96
N ALA A 203 15.01 6.48 -13.64
CA ALA A 203 15.70 7.51 -12.89
C ALA A 203 17.21 7.23 -12.76
N ASP A 204 18.03 8.27 -12.86
CA ASP A 204 19.49 8.18 -12.80
C ASP A 204 20.04 7.86 -11.39
N GLN A 205 19.29 8.20 -10.35
CA GLN A 205 19.76 8.12 -8.98
C GLN A 205 18.68 7.52 -8.06
N PRO A 206 19.07 6.70 -7.07
CA PRO A 206 20.41 6.14 -6.87
C PRO A 206 20.76 5.14 -7.97
N ALA A 207 22.06 4.97 -8.24
CA ALA A 207 22.55 3.94 -9.14
C ALA A 207 22.17 2.56 -8.60
N GLY A 208 21.77 1.65 -9.48
CA GLY A 208 21.37 0.28 -9.13
C GLY A 208 20.36 -0.27 -10.13
N THR A 209 20.18 -1.58 -10.11
CA THR A 209 19.16 -2.25 -10.93
C THR A 209 17.80 -2.03 -10.31
N ARG A 210 16.91 -1.43 -11.10
CA ARG A 210 15.52 -1.22 -10.72
C ARG A 210 14.63 -2.24 -11.37
N SER A 211 13.76 -2.81 -10.57
CA SER A 211 12.76 -3.74 -11.07
C SER A 211 11.42 -3.48 -10.42
N LEU A 212 10.38 -3.87 -11.11
CA LEU A 212 9.04 -3.93 -10.57
C LEU A 212 8.43 -5.30 -10.86
N ASP A 213 7.75 -5.81 -9.86
CA ASP A 213 6.95 -7.02 -9.96
C ASP A 213 5.48 -6.62 -9.95
N VAL A 214 4.75 -7.03 -10.96
CA VAL A 214 3.29 -6.86 -11.04
C VAL A 214 2.63 -8.16 -10.64
N TYR A 215 1.87 -8.13 -9.57
CA TYR A 215 1.11 -9.26 -9.05
C TYR A 215 -0.36 -9.07 -9.34
N ARG A 216 -1.03 -10.13 -9.84
CA ARG A 216 -2.46 -10.17 -10.10
C ARG A 216 -3.06 -11.48 -9.65
N HIS A 217 -4.28 -11.41 -9.13
CA HIS A 217 -5.09 -12.59 -8.99
C HIS A 217 -5.71 -12.95 -10.35
N ARG A 218 -5.38 -14.13 -10.89
CA ARG A 218 -6.02 -14.69 -12.06
C ARG A 218 -7.38 -15.29 -11.70
N ASP A 219 -7.41 -15.91 -10.52
CA ASP A 219 -8.61 -16.41 -9.84
C ASP A 219 -8.36 -16.40 -8.32
N ALA A 220 -9.25 -16.98 -7.53
CA ALA A 220 -9.13 -17.00 -6.06
C ALA A 220 -7.87 -17.71 -5.54
N GLU A 221 -7.24 -18.56 -6.35
CA GLU A 221 -6.12 -19.43 -5.93
C GLU A 221 -4.80 -19.13 -6.66
N GLN A 222 -4.85 -18.48 -7.81
CA GLN A 222 -3.67 -18.24 -8.65
C GLN A 222 -3.25 -16.77 -8.64
N LEU A 223 -2.05 -16.53 -8.12
CA LEU A 223 -1.35 -15.26 -8.22
C LEU A 223 -0.38 -15.32 -9.41
N THR A 224 -0.59 -14.48 -10.42
CA THR A 224 0.39 -14.29 -11.50
C THR A 224 1.37 -13.19 -11.14
N ARG A 225 2.62 -13.36 -11.56
CA ARG A 225 3.68 -12.36 -11.43
C ARG A 225 4.29 -12.10 -12.79
N ALA A 226 4.49 -10.82 -13.12
CA ALA A 226 5.32 -10.39 -14.22
C ALA A 226 6.35 -9.40 -13.71
N THR A 227 7.59 -9.52 -14.17
CA THR A 227 8.70 -8.68 -13.72
C THR A 227 9.17 -7.80 -14.87
N LEU A 228 9.25 -6.49 -14.66
CA LEU A 228 9.90 -5.55 -15.57
C LEU A 228 11.17 -5.01 -14.90
N THR A 229 12.30 -5.10 -15.60
CA THR A 229 13.56 -4.51 -15.16
C THR A 229 14.00 -3.44 -16.14
N ALA A 230 14.61 -2.37 -15.64
CA ALA A 230 15.19 -1.34 -16.48
C ALA A 230 16.58 -0.94 -15.96
N ASP A 231 17.51 -0.82 -16.91
CA ASP A 231 18.88 -0.37 -16.68
C ASP A 231 19.14 0.87 -17.50
N ARG A 232 19.57 1.96 -16.84
CA ARG A 232 19.95 3.18 -17.53
C ARG A 232 21.25 3.00 -18.28
N GLN A 233 21.23 3.32 -19.56
CA GLN A 233 22.40 3.29 -20.44
C GLN A 233 23.18 4.62 -20.35
N PRO A 234 24.51 4.64 -20.67
CA PRO A 234 25.31 5.84 -20.64
C PRO A 234 24.85 6.95 -21.59
N ASP A 235 24.13 6.62 -22.65
CA ASP A 235 23.56 7.56 -23.62
C ASP A 235 22.24 8.18 -23.17
N GLY A 236 21.76 7.80 -21.97
CA GLY A 236 20.51 8.28 -21.41
C GLY A 236 19.28 7.48 -21.82
N SER A 237 19.42 6.46 -22.67
CA SER A 237 18.34 5.51 -22.95
C SER A 237 18.13 4.52 -21.81
N CYS A 238 16.97 3.87 -21.75
CA CYS A 238 16.69 2.76 -20.85
C CYS A 238 16.74 1.46 -21.63
N GLY A 239 17.58 0.52 -21.18
CA GLY A 239 17.48 -0.87 -21.58
C GLY A 239 16.46 -1.56 -20.69
N PHE A 240 15.47 -2.28 -21.23
CA PHE A 240 14.45 -2.93 -20.42
C PHE A 240 14.16 -4.36 -20.88
N SER A 241 13.79 -5.18 -19.90
CA SER A 241 13.45 -6.58 -20.09
C SER A 241 12.22 -6.95 -19.28
N ARG A 242 11.43 -7.89 -19.81
CA ARG A 242 10.27 -8.47 -19.15
C ARG A 242 10.48 -9.96 -18.91
N ASP A 243 10.32 -10.40 -17.67
CA ASP A 243 10.50 -11.80 -17.26
C ASP A 243 11.84 -12.40 -17.71
N GLY A 244 12.89 -11.55 -17.72
CA GLY A 244 14.24 -11.89 -18.19
C GLY A 244 14.42 -11.86 -19.73
N ALA A 245 13.37 -11.66 -20.49
CA ALA A 245 13.47 -11.49 -21.95
C ALA A 245 13.76 -10.02 -22.29
N TRP A 246 14.85 -9.79 -23.02
CA TRP A 246 15.23 -8.45 -23.49
C TRP A 246 14.19 -7.91 -24.47
N LEU A 247 13.64 -6.73 -24.20
CA LEU A 247 12.67 -6.06 -25.06
C LEU A 247 13.32 -5.00 -25.95
N GLY A 248 14.41 -4.36 -25.49
CA GLY A 248 15.13 -3.37 -26.27
C GLY A 248 15.66 -2.21 -25.42
N THR A 249 16.14 -1.18 -26.12
CA THR A 249 16.44 0.12 -25.55
C THR A 249 15.41 1.13 -26.02
N GLY A 250 14.97 1.99 -25.13
CA GLY A 250 13.97 3.00 -25.44
C GLY A 250 14.08 4.22 -24.50
N THR A 251 13.14 5.09 -24.65
CA THR A 251 12.93 6.26 -23.79
C THR A 251 12.05 5.90 -22.58
N GLU A 252 11.91 6.81 -21.65
CA GLU A 252 10.91 6.71 -20.56
C GLU A 252 9.48 6.51 -21.12
N HIS A 253 9.19 7.04 -22.31
CA HIS A 253 7.90 6.88 -22.96
C HIS A 253 7.66 5.42 -23.42
N ASP A 254 8.67 4.78 -24.00
CA ASP A 254 8.56 3.37 -24.43
C ASP A 254 8.35 2.44 -23.21
N VAL A 255 9.01 2.74 -22.10
CA VAL A 255 8.80 2.04 -20.82
C VAL A 255 7.38 2.29 -20.27
N ALA A 256 6.85 3.52 -20.42
CA ALA A 256 5.47 3.83 -20.01
C ALA A 256 4.43 3.09 -20.86
N ASP A 257 4.68 2.89 -22.14
CA ASP A 257 3.80 2.11 -23.02
C ASP A 257 3.76 0.63 -22.60
N GLU A 258 4.92 0.02 -22.33
CA GLU A 258 5.00 -1.35 -21.82
C GLU A 258 4.29 -1.49 -20.46
N LEU A 259 4.49 -0.52 -19.55
CA LEU A 259 3.80 -0.47 -18.28
C LEU A 259 2.28 -0.31 -18.42
N THR A 260 1.82 0.45 -19.42
CA THR A 260 0.40 0.60 -19.70
C THR A 260 -0.21 -0.75 -20.07
N HIS A 261 0.46 -1.51 -20.94
CA HIS A 261 0.03 -2.87 -21.26
C HIS A 261 0.06 -3.76 -20.03
N LEU A 262 1.18 -3.80 -19.34
CA LEU A 262 1.39 -4.69 -18.21
C LEU A 262 0.46 -4.37 -17.03
N VAL A 263 0.19 -3.09 -16.73
CA VAL A 263 -0.52 -2.67 -15.52
C VAL A 263 -2.00 -2.38 -15.78
N LEU A 264 -2.36 -1.86 -16.95
CA LEU A 264 -3.72 -1.38 -17.20
C LEU A 264 -4.52 -2.27 -18.15
N LEU A 265 -3.90 -2.90 -19.15
CA LEU A 265 -4.61 -3.60 -20.23
C LEU A 265 -4.66 -5.12 -20.07
N GLU A 266 -3.68 -5.74 -19.42
CA GLU A 266 -3.70 -7.19 -19.17
C GLU A 266 -4.73 -7.61 -18.08
N THR A 267 -5.71 -6.76 -17.79
CA THR A 267 -6.80 -7.05 -16.83
C THR A 267 -7.96 -7.83 -17.45
N THR A 268 -7.88 -8.14 -18.75
CA THR A 268 -8.93 -8.96 -19.39
C THR A 268 -8.50 -10.43 -19.37
N PRO A 269 -9.32 -11.34 -18.81
CA PRO A 269 -9.08 -12.78 -18.84
C PRO A 269 -9.14 -13.33 -20.27
#